data_fd84c3835810484d424a49250c10d71f
#
_entry.id   fd84c3835810484d424a49250c10d71f
#
_cell.length_a   1.000
_cell.length_b   1.000
_cell.length_c   1.000
_cell.angle_alpha   90.00
_cell.angle_beta   90.00
_cell.angle_gamma   90.00
#
_symmetry.space_group_name_H-M   'P 1'
#
loop_
_entity.id
_entity.type
_entity.pdbx_description
1 polymer ?
#
loop_
_entity_poly.entity_id
_entity_poly.type
_entity_poly.pdbx_seq_one_letter_code
_entity_poly.pdbx_strand_id
1 'polypeptide(L)'
;MIVKVSKQSFCVQFFWLVSLVLFAGTTFANQREPNPPHVIEVFTSAQYPVVETDATGSGSDLQGPVITVYEIDGIQSVERDLSLNLPVEPQPSKQIALQRIQNLDEQTRSRMQASATAMAKAMQYGIDRFPAIVFDGQAVVYGVTDLQVALAHHESWRTELRP
;
A
#
# COMPACT_ATOMS: atom_id res chain seq x y z
N MET A 1 13.56 3.03 -5.85
CA MET A 1 13.14 4.35 -6.39
C MET A 1 11.92 4.81 -5.59
N ILE A 2 12.04 5.91 -4.88
CA ILE A 2 10.99 6.44 -4.00
C ILE A 2 10.23 7.51 -4.77
N VAL A 3 8.90 7.44 -4.78
CA VAL A 3 8.02 8.42 -5.43
C VAL A 3 7.11 9.06 -4.37
N LYS A 4 7.01 10.40 -4.39
CA LYS A 4 6.13 11.15 -3.50
C LYS A 4 4.69 11.08 -4.02
N VAL A 5 3.76 10.59 -3.21
CA VAL A 5 2.32 10.67 -3.50
C VAL A 5 1.85 12.08 -3.13
N SER A 6 1.49 12.89 -4.12
CA SER A 6 0.94 14.22 -3.89
C SER A 6 -0.56 14.12 -3.56
N LYS A 7 -0.92 14.41 -2.30
CA LYS A 7 -2.31 14.72 -1.98
C LYS A 7 -2.66 16.06 -2.64
N GLN A 8 -3.54 16.04 -3.63
CA GLN A 8 -4.16 17.28 -4.14
C GLN A 8 -5.03 17.89 -3.02
N SER A 9 -4.46 18.86 -2.33
CA SER A 9 -5.23 19.76 -1.47
C SER A 9 -6.03 20.71 -2.34
N PHE A 10 -7.36 20.58 -2.28
CA PHE A 10 -8.28 21.59 -2.81
C PHE A 10 -8.07 22.90 -2.05
N CYS A 11 -7.42 23.85 -2.70
CA CYS A 11 -7.15 25.16 -2.15
C CYS A 11 -8.41 26.04 -2.31
N VAL A 12 -9.13 26.24 -1.22
CA VAL A 12 -10.12 27.33 -1.14
C VAL A 12 -9.36 28.58 -0.80
N GLN A 13 -9.22 29.48 -1.81
CA GLN A 13 -8.73 30.83 -1.63
C GLN A 13 -9.72 31.63 -0.77
N PHE A 14 -9.24 32.11 0.38
CA PHE A 14 -9.84 33.27 1.05
C PHE A 14 -8.77 34.33 1.28
N PHE A 15 -8.93 35.38 0.51
CA PHE A 15 -8.24 36.68 0.64
C PHE A 15 -8.66 37.34 1.96
N TRP A 16 -7.71 37.72 2.82
CA TRP A 16 -7.84 38.93 3.64
C TRP A 16 -6.45 39.49 4.00
N LEU A 17 -6.34 40.76 3.72
CA LEU A 17 -5.21 41.68 3.94
C LEU A 17 -5.05 42.09 5.41
N VAL A 18 -3.80 42.46 5.76
CA VAL A 18 -3.38 43.44 6.77
C VAL A 18 -3.18 42.93 8.20
N SER A 19 -1.94 42.78 8.65
CA SER A 19 -1.31 43.70 9.63
C SER A 19 0.14 43.33 9.89
N LEU A 20 1.01 44.30 9.67
CA LEU A 20 2.45 44.27 9.93
C LEU A 20 2.67 44.46 11.44
N VAL A 21 3.14 43.43 12.14
CA VAL A 21 3.73 43.53 13.49
C VAL A 21 5.06 42.79 13.49
N LEU A 22 6.16 43.57 13.55
CA LEU A 22 7.51 43.10 13.80
C LEU A 22 7.57 42.48 15.22
N PHE A 23 7.46 41.14 15.30
CA PHE A 23 7.89 40.38 16.46
C PHE A 23 9.16 39.61 16.08
N ALA A 24 10.32 40.09 16.56
CA ALA A 24 11.52 39.28 16.61
C ALA A 24 11.31 38.11 17.58
N GLY A 25 10.59 37.10 17.11
CA GLY A 25 10.44 35.80 17.80
C GLY A 25 11.63 34.93 17.43
N THR A 26 12.45 34.58 18.41
CA THR A 26 13.42 33.50 18.30
C THR A 26 12.66 32.25 17.91
N THR A 27 12.73 31.88 16.63
CA THR A 27 12.25 30.58 16.15
C THR A 27 13.15 29.51 16.75
N PHE A 28 12.74 28.93 17.85
CA PHE A 28 13.22 27.60 18.24
C PHE A 28 12.80 26.67 17.09
N ALA A 29 13.73 26.33 16.22
CA ALA A 29 13.56 25.23 15.30
C ALA A 29 13.33 23.99 16.16
N ASN A 30 12.06 23.64 16.35
CA ASN A 30 11.66 22.42 17.01
C ASN A 30 12.14 21.29 16.11
N GLN A 31 13.32 20.74 16.39
CA GLN A 31 13.83 19.55 15.77
C GLN A 31 12.89 18.42 16.20
N ARG A 32 11.75 18.29 15.50
CA ARG A 32 10.96 17.09 15.65
C ARG A 32 11.83 15.94 15.16
N GLU A 33 12.22 15.09 16.10
CA GLU A 33 12.71 13.75 15.83
C GLU A 33 11.85 13.14 14.73
N PRO A 34 12.43 12.45 13.74
CA PRO A 34 11.66 11.81 12.69
C PRO A 34 10.77 10.74 13.31
N ASN A 35 9.50 11.07 13.50
CA ASN A 35 8.54 10.12 14.04
C ASN A 35 8.47 8.91 13.10
N PRO A 36 8.60 7.68 13.59
CA PRO A 36 8.48 6.49 12.76
C PRO A 36 7.12 6.49 12.03
N PRO A 37 6.99 5.81 10.89
CA PRO A 37 5.72 5.73 10.19
C PRO A 37 4.67 5.06 11.08
N HIS A 38 3.43 5.58 11.05
CA HIS A 38 2.32 5.05 11.84
C HIS A 38 1.57 3.94 11.11
N VAL A 39 1.49 4.03 9.78
CA VAL A 39 0.78 3.08 8.93
C VAL A 39 1.68 2.65 7.78
N ILE A 40 1.80 1.34 7.61
CA ILE A 40 2.54 0.73 6.51
C ILE A 40 1.57 -0.17 5.74
N GLU A 41 1.39 0.12 4.46
CA GLU A 41 0.54 -0.66 3.57
C GLU A 41 1.42 -1.35 2.52
N VAL A 42 1.40 -2.68 2.50
CA VAL A 42 2.22 -3.52 1.64
C VAL A 42 1.37 -4.09 0.53
N PHE A 43 1.70 -3.78 -0.73
CA PHE A 43 1.05 -4.31 -1.93
C PHE A 43 1.95 -5.36 -2.56
N THR A 44 1.49 -6.60 -2.57
CA THR A 44 2.28 -7.75 -3.00
C THR A 44 1.47 -8.72 -3.85
N SER A 45 2.14 -9.74 -4.39
CA SER A 45 1.53 -10.86 -5.10
C SER A 45 2.14 -12.17 -4.63
N ALA A 46 1.54 -13.29 -4.98
CA ALA A 46 2.07 -14.63 -4.66
C ALA A 46 3.51 -14.86 -5.21
N GLN A 47 3.90 -14.12 -6.25
CA GLN A 47 5.25 -14.21 -6.83
C GLN A 47 6.30 -13.46 -6.00
N TYR A 48 5.89 -12.49 -5.20
CA TYR A 48 6.77 -11.62 -4.40
C TYR A 48 6.27 -11.55 -2.95
N PRO A 49 6.28 -12.67 -2.21
CA PRO A 49 5.84 -12.67 -0.82
C PRO A 49 6.74 -11.71 -0.02
N VAL A 50 6.10 -10.86 0.78
CA VAL A 50 6.85 -9.98 1.69
C VAL A 50 7.33 -10.79 2.87
N VAL A 51 8.61 -10.70 3.15
CA VAL A 51 9.20 -11.27 4.36
C VAL A 51 8.93 -10.28 5.49
N GLU A 52 7.98 -10.62 6.34
CA GLU A 52 7.87 -10.01 7.67
C GLU A 52 9.05 -10.53 8.50
N THR A 53 10.19 -9.87 8.36
CA THR A 53 11.22 -10.01 9.38
C THR A 53 10.63 -9.41 10.64
N ASP A 54 10.74 -10.07 11.79
CA ASP A 54 10.15 -9.73 13.11
C ASP A 54 10.37 -8.25 13.52
N ALA A 55 9.93 -7.32 12.70
CA ALA A 55 9.91 -5.89 12.96
C ALA A 55 8.83 -5.52 14.00
N THR A 56 8.00 -6.48 14.37
CA THR A 56 7.27 -6.47 15.63
C THR A 56 8.30 -6.84 16.69
N GLY A 57 9.08 -5.83 17.12
CA GLY A 57 9.87 -5.95 18.34
C GLY A 57 8.97 -6.58 19.39
N SER A 58 9.34 -7.78 19.84
CA SER A 58 8.79 -8.47 21.00
C SER A 58 9.12 -7.66 22.27
N GLY A 59 8.77 -6.39 22.24
CA GLY A 59 8.85 -5.45 23.35
C GLY A 59 7.47 -4.84 23.51
N SER A 60 6.95 -4.94 24.71
CA SER A 60 5.67 -4.50 25.25
C SER A 60 5.32 -3.01 25.07
N ASP A 61 5.78 -2.34 24.02
CA ASP A 61 5.36 -1.00 23.66
C ASP A 61 4.30 -1.05 22.57
N LEU A 62 3.09 -0.71 22.94
CA LEU A 62 1.86 -0.63 22.12
C LEU A 62 1.92 0.42 20.99
N GLN A 63 3.08 0.79 20.46
CA GLN A 63 3.26 1.91 19.53
C GLN A 63 4.00 1.56 18.23
N GLY A 64 4.05 0.29 17.85
CA GLY A 64 4.56 -0.09 16.51
C GLY A 64 3.62 0.37 15.38
N PRO A 65 4.12 0.49 14.13
CA PRO A 65 3.29 0.84 12.99
C PRO A 65 2.21 -0.21 12.74
N VAL A 66 1.03 0.24 12.29
CA VAL A 66 -0.02 -0.67 11.81
C VAL A 66 0.39 -1.14 10.42
N ILE A 67 0.64 -2.45 10.27
CA ILE A 67 1.02 -3.05 8.99
C ILE A 67 -0.19 -3.74 8.39
N THR A 68 -0.51 -3.43 7.14
CA THR A 68 -1.57 -4.07 6.37
C THR A 68 -1.00 -4.61 5.06
N VAL A 69 -1.20 -5.91 4.81
CA VAL A 69 -0.74 -6.56 3.57
C VAL A 69 -1.92 -6.75 2.63
N TYR A 70 -1.73 -6.34 1.37
CA TYR A 70 -2.70 -6.44 0.29
C TYR A 70 -2.16 -7.36 -0.82
N GLU A 71 -2.84 -8.50 -1.02
CA GLU A 71 -2.58 -9.38 -2.16
C GLU A 71 -3.38 -8.93 -3.38
N ILE A 72 -2.69 -8.54 -4.45
CA ILE A 72 -3.32 -7.96 -5.63
C ILE A 72 -3.74 -8.99 -6.69
N ASP A 73 -3.14 -10.17 -6.68
CA ASP A 73 -3.30 -11.21 -7.70
C ASP A 73 -4.34 -12.28 -7.34
N GLY A 74 -5.10 -12.08 -6.27
CA GLY A 74 -6.13 -13.03 -5.82
C GLY A 74 -7.19 -13.31 -6.88
N ILE A 75 -7.65 -12.31 -7.64
CA ILE A 75 -8.60 -12.50 -8.75
C ILE A 75 -7.97 -13.34 -9.86
N GLN A 76 -6.73 -13.02 -10.29
CA GLN A 76 -6.04 -13.78 -11.33
C GLN A 76 -5.78 -15.23 -10.92
N SER A 77 -5.50 -15.46 -9.65
CA SER A 77 -5.31 -16.82 -9.12
C SER A 77 -6.61 -17.62 -9.23
N VAL A 78 -7.75 -17.04 -8.86
CA VAL A 78 -9.07 -17.70 -8.98
C VAL A 78 -9.43 -17.92 -10.46
N GLU A 79 -9.20 -16.96 -11.35
CA GLU A 79 -9.43 -17.14 -12.80
C GLU A 79 -8.61 -18.29 -13.37
N ARG A 80 -7.35 -18.42 -12.96
CA ARG A 80 -6.48 -19.53 -13.34
C ARG A 80 -7.05 -20.86 -12.87
N ASP A 81 -7.46 -20.96 -11.59
CA ASP A 81 -8.02 -22.15 -11.00
C ASP A 81 -9.33 -22.56 -11.70
N LEU A 82 -10.20 -21.61 -12.01
CA LEU A 82 -11.43 -21.85 -12.74
C LEU A 82 -11.19 -22.32 -14.21
N SER A 83 -10.07 -21.94 -14.79
CA SER A 83 -9.70 -22.26 -16.17
C SER A 83 -8.93 -23.58 -16.30
N LEU A 84 -8.50 -24.18 -15.18
CA LEU A 84 -7.74 -25.43 -15.22
C LEU A 84 -8.53 -26.56 -15.87
N ASN A 85 -7.88 -27.26 -16.82
CA ASN A 85 -8.44 -28.48 -17.47
C ASN A 85 -9.84 -28.27 -18.08
N LEU A 86 -10.12 -27.07 -18.62
CA LEU A 86 -11.32 -26.87 -19.42
C LEU A 86 -11.18 -27.61 -20.76
N PRO A 87 -12.28 -28.24 -21.28
CA PRO A 87 -12.29 -28.81 -22.63
C PRO A 87 -12.00 -27.78 -23.72
N VAL A 88 -11.47 -28.25 -24.85
CA VAL A 88 -11.20 -27.38 -26.01
C VAL A 88 -12.50 -26.92 -26.67
N GLU A 89 -13.54 -27.78 -26.58
CA GLU A 89 -14.85 -27.50 -27.18
C GLU A 89 -15.56 -26.36 -26.41
N PRO A 90 -16.06 -25.34 -27.12
CA PRO A 90 -16.60 -24.13 -26.47
C PRO A 90 -17.80 -24.37 -25.58
N GLN A 91 -18.73 -25.24 -25.96
CA GLN A 91 -19.96 -25.45 -25.21
C GLN A 91 -19.74 -26.21 -23.88
N PRO A 92 -19.04 -27.36 -23.84
CA PRO A 92 -18.69 -28.03 -22.59
C PRO A 92 -17.81 -27.14 -21.69
N SER A 93 -16.85 -26.43 -22.26
CA SER A 93 -15.98 -25.52 -21.52
C SER A 93 -16.78 -24.44 -20.78
N LYS A 94 -17.71 -23.78 -21.49
CA LYS A 94 -18.60 -22.77 -20.89
C LYS A 94 -19.47 -23.34 -19.77
N GLN A 95 -20.04 -24.52 -19.95
CA GLN A 95 -20.88 -25.15 -18.93
C GLN A 95 -20.09 -25.44 -17.65
N ILE A 96 -18.90 -26.03 -17.79
CA ILE A 96 -18.01 -26.34 -16.67
C ILE A 96 -17.57 -25.06 -15.95
N ALA A 97 -17.17 -24.02 -16.69
CA ALA A 97 -16.77 -22.75 -16.10
C ALA A 97 -17.92 -22.11 -15.31
N LEU A 98 -19.14 -22.08 -15.86
CA LEU A 98 -20.31 -21.56 -15.16
C LEU A 98 -20.62 -22.34 -13.88
N GLN A 99 -20.55 -23.68 -13.93
CA GLN A 99 -20.75 -24.53 -12.76
C GLN A 99 -19.71 -24.24 -11.68
N ARG A 100 -18.43 -24.08 -12.04
CA ARG A 100 -17.36 -23.75 -11.08
C ARG A 100 -17.61 -22.40 -10.44
N ILE A 101 -18.00 -21.38 -11.22
CA ILE A 101 -18.32 -20.04 -10.71
C ILE A 101 -19.52 -20.08 -9.73
N GLN A 102 -20.55 -20.86 -10.04
CA GLN A 102 -21.72 -20.99 -9.17
C GLN A 102 -21.40 -21.70 -7.85
N ASN A 103 -20.41 -22.59 -7.85
CA ASN A 103 -20.00 -23.36 -6.68
C ASN A 103 -18.74 -22.81 -5.98
N LEU A 104 -18.40 -21.54 -6.22
CA LEU A 104 -17.31 -20.89 -5.48
C LEU A 104 -17.61 -20.91 -3.98
N ASP A 105 -16.64 -21.39 -3.20
CA ASP A 105 -16.69 -21.34 -1.75
C ASP A 105 -16.53 -19.91 -1.20
N GLU A 106 -16.87 -19.71 0.06
CA GLU A 106 -16.82 -18.41 0.71
C GLU A 106 -15.38 -17.89 0.84
N GLN A 107 -14.41 -18.77 1.04
CA GLN A 107 -13.00 -18.39 1.13
C GLN A 107 -12.51 -17.80 -0.20
N THR A 108 -12.85 -18.43 -1.32
CA THR A 108 -12.51 -17.96 -2.66
C THR A 108 -13.17 -16.60 -2.97
N ARG A 109 -14.45 -16.43 -2.61
CA ARG A 109 -15.15 -15.15 -2.76
C ARG A 109 -14.49 -14.06 -1.93
N SER A 110 -14.16 -14.34 -0.68
CA SER A 110 -13.49 -13.42 0.23
C SER A 110 -12.12 -12.99 -0.31
N ARG A 111 -11.34 -13.94 -0.87
CA ARG A 111 -10.06 -13.65 -1.53
C ARG A 111 -10.22 -12.71 -2.73
N MET A 112 -11.22 -12.97 -3.58
CA MET A 112 -11.52 -12.09 -4.72
C MET A 112 -11.87 -10.67 -4.27
N GLN A 113 -12.70 -10.56 -3.24
CA GLN A 113 -13.12 -9.27 -2.68
C GLN A 113 -11.95 -8.52 -2.05
N ALA A 114 -11.09 -9.21 -1.30
CA ALA A 114 -9.87 -8.63 -0.73
C ALA A 114 -8.94 -8.11 -1.84
N SER A 115 -8.72 -8.89 -2.91
CA SER A 115 -7.91 -8.50 -4.06
C SER A 115 -8.50 -7.29 -4.80
N ALA A 116 -9.82 -7.23 -4.99
CA ALA A 116 -10.48 -6.07 -5.58
C ALA A 116 -10.26 -4.80 -4.73
N THR A 117 -10.35 -4.92 -3.41
CA THR A 117 -10.07 -3.83 -2.47
C THR A 117 -8.59 -3.40 -2.55
N ALA A 118 -7.68 -4.37 -2.61
CA ALA A 118 -6.25 -4.12 -2.77
C ALA A 118 -5.94 -3.34 -4.05
N MET A 119 -6.54 -3.73 -5.18
CA MET A 119 -6.39 -3.03 -6.46
C MET A 119 -6.94 -1.59 -6.39
N ALA A 120 -8.12 -1.38 -5.81
CA ALA A 120 -8.69 -0.06 -5.63
C ALA A 120 -7.79 0.86 -4.79
N LYS A 121 -7.20 0.32 -3.71
CA LYS A 121 -6.22 1.02 -2.88
C LYS A 121 -4.95 1.34 -3.64
N ALA A 122 -4.39 0.39 -4.40
CA ALA A 122 -3.21 0.61 -5.23
C ALA A 122 -3.45 1.73 -6.25
N MET A 123 -4.62 1.74 -6.89
CA MET A 123 -5.01 2.82 -7.83
C MET A 123 -5.12 4.18 -7.13
N GLN A 124 -5.64 4.23 -5.90
CA GLN A 124 -5.73 5.46 -5.11
C GLN A 124 -4.35 6.07 -4.83
N TYR A 125 -3.33 5.24 -4.65
CA TYR A 125 -1.94 5.68 -4.45
C TYR A 125 -1.16 5.86 -5.75
N GLY A 126 -1.76 5.55 -6.91
CA GLY A 126 -1.08 5.59 -8.21
C GLY A 126 0.01 4.53 -8.34
N ILE A 127 -0.14 3.39 -7.66
CA ILE A 127 0.82 2.28 -7.72
C ILE A 127 0.65 1.56 -9.07
N ASP A 128 1.73 1.51 -9.86
CA ASP A 128 1.77 0.92 -11.20
C ASP A 128 2.62 -0.35 -11.29
N ARG A 129 3.34 -0.69 -10.22
CA ARG A 129 4.22 -1.87 -10.17
C ARG A 129 4.30 -2.46 -8.78
N PHE A 130 4.62 -3.75 -8.70
CA PHE A 130 4.66 -4.50 -7.44
C PHE A 130 6.01 -5.26 -7.33
N PRO A 131 6.49 -5.55 -6.12
CA PRO A 131 5.92 -5.14 -4.83
C PRO A 131 6.05 -3.64 -4.57
N ALA A 132 5.15 -3.08 -3.75
CA ALA A 132 5.16 -1.69 -3.34
C ALA A 132 4.82 -1.57 -1.86
N ILE A 133 5.54 -0.72 -1.13
CA ILE A 133 5.30 -0.46 0.29
C ILE A 133 5.03 1.03 0.47
N VAL A 134 3.87 1.35 1.02
CA VAL A 134 3.39 2.72 1.25
C VAL A 134 3.54 3.08 2.71
N PHE A 135 4.16 4.22 3.00
CA PHE A 135 4.35 4.76 4.34
C PHE A 135 3.44 5.97 4.53
N ASP A 136 2.53 5.89 5.52
CA ASP A 136 1.56 6.93 5.91
C ASP A 136 0.77 7.54 4.72
N GLY A 137 0.63 6.81 3.62
CA GLY A 137 0.01 7.28 2.39
C GLY A 137 0.76 8.44 1.70
N GLN A 138 2.04 8.68 2.03
CA GLN A 138 2.82 9.82 1.56
C GLN A 138 4.01 9.42 0.70
N ALA A 139 4.63 8.29 0.97
CA ALA A 139 5.79 7.78 0.25
C ALA A 139 5.58 6.34 -0.18
N VAL A 140 6.13 5.96 -1.32
CA VAL A 140 6.08 4.59 -1.84
C VAL A 140 7.49 4.11 -2.16
N VAL A 141 7.83 2.92 -1.65
CA VAL A 141 9.06 2.20 -1.99
C VAL A 141 8.69 1.03 -2.89
N TYR A 142 9.35 0.92 -4.05
CA TYR A 142 9.09 -0.13 -5.04
C TYR A 142 10.20 -1.18 -5.09
N GLY A 143 9.81 -2.42 -5.41
CA GLY A 143 10.75 -3.49 -5.73
C GLY A 143 11.46 -4.10 -4.51
N VAL A 144 10.98 -3.80 -3.30
CA VAL A 144 11.53 -4.31 -2.05
C VAL A 144 10.49 -5.21 -1.39
N THR A 145 10.92 -6.41 -1.00
CA THR A 145 10.09 -7.41 -0.27
C THR A 145 10.41 -7.47 1.22
N ASP A 146 11.53 -6.88 1.63
CA ASP A 146 11.96 -6.79 3.03
C ASP A 146 11.53 -5.46 3.63
N LEU A 147 10.72 -5.52 4.68
CA LEU A 147 10.19 -4.33 5.35
C LEU A 147 11.27 -3.47 6.01
N GLN A 148 12.33 -4.08 6.54
CA GLN A 148 13.44 -3.35 7.16
C GLN A 148 14.22 -2.54 6.13
N VAL A 149 14.48 -3.15 4.96
CA VAL A 149 15.12 -2.44 3.84
C VAL A 149 14.25 -1.30 3.35
N ALA A 150 12.95 -1.50 3.26
CA ALA A 150 12.00 -0.45 2.86
C ALA A 150 11.96 0.70 3.87
N LEU A 151 11.98 0.41 5.18
CA LEU A 151 12.09 1.41 6.24
C LEU A 151 13.37 2.24 6.13
N ALA A 152 14.52 1.60 5.92
CA ALA A 152 15.81 2.28 5.74
C ALA A 152 15.78 3.23 4.53
N HIS A 153 15.17 2.83 3.41
CA HIS A 153 14.96 3.70 2.25
C HIS A 153 14.05 4.89 2.57
N HIS A 154 12.97 4.65 3.30
CA HIS A 154 12.05 5.71 3.71
C HIS A 154 12.73 6.74 4.63
N GLU A 155 13.54 6.30 5.59
CA GLU A 155 14.31 7.18 6.48
C GLU A 155 15.34 8.02 5.72
N SER A 156 16.11 7.40 4.81
CA SER A 156 17.06 8.12 3.96
C SER A 156 16.38 9.20 3.14
N TRP A 157 15.25 8.88 2.51
CA TRP A 157 14.47 9.85 1.74
C TRP A 157 13.94 11.01 2.62
N ARG A 158 13.52 10.74 3.85
CA ARG A 158 13.07 11.80 4.78
C ARG A 158 14.20 12.75 5.18
N THR A 159 15.42 12.22 5.34
CA THR A 159 16.59 13.03 5.69
C THR A 159 17.05 13.92 4.52
N GLU A 160 16.96 13.43 3.28
CA GLU A 160 17.30 14.21 2.07
C GLU A 160 16.34 15.38 1.81
N LEU A 161 15.08 15.29 2.27
CA LEU A 161 14.09 16.35 2.12
C LEU A 161 14.21 17.47 3.16
N ARG A 162 15.12 17.36 4.11
CA ARG A 162 15.40 18.44 5.07
C ARG A 162 16.41 19.40 4.48
N PRO A 163 16.03 20.70 4.27
CA PRO A 163 16.98 21.73 3.88
C PRO A 163 17.95 22.07 5.02
#